data_2bd4e42f8b642004627be950656c0039
#
_entry.id   2bd4e42f8b642004627be950656c0039
#
_cell.length_a   1.000
_cell.length_b   1.000
_cell.length_c   1.000
_cell.angle_alpha   90.00
_cell.angle_beta   90.00
_cell.angle_gamma   90.00
#
_symmetry.space_group_name_H-M   'P 1'
#
loop_
_entity.id
_entity.type
_entity.pdbx_description
1 polymer ?
#
loop_
_entity_poly.entity_id
_entity_poly.type
_entity_poly.pdbx_seq_one_letter_code
_entity_poly.pdbx_strand_id
1 'polypeptide(L)'
;SSAASDVYKRQVVTQLGVRFRGRAIVLTAGTFLAGLIHVGMERHVAGRAGDPASIRLAERLRELALPAGRLKTGTPPRLDGKTIDYSVMEVQPGDSPEPVFSFLGRRESHPRQLPCWIAHTNERTHELIRSGLDRSPLYTGVIQGVGPRYCPSIEDKIHRFSGKSSHQVFLEPEGLTTHEIYPN
;
A
#
# COMPACT_ATOMS: atom_id res chain seq x y z
N SER A 1 8.54 28.26 -33.82
CA SER A 1 9.49 27.54 -32.94
C SER A 1 8.87 27.07 -31.60
N SER A 2 7.70 27.58 -31.18
CA SER A 2 7.07 27.18 -29.94
C SER A 2 6.29 25.82 -30.03
N ALA A 3 5.79 25.48 -31.21
CA ALA A 3 5.03 24.26 -31.43
C ALA A 3 5.87 22.95 -31.32
N ALA A 4 7.16 23.02 -31.65
CA ALA A 4 8.05 21.85 -31.58
C ALA A 4 8.41 21.47 -30.13
N SER A 5 8.51 22.45 -29.22
CA SER A 5 8.81 22.17 -27.80
C SER A 5 7.63 21.56 -27.03
N ASP A 6 6.40 21.87 -27.43
CA ASP A 6 5.19 21.29 -26.79
C ASP A 6 4.96 19.82 -27.16
N VAL A 7 5.39 19.40 -28.34
CA VAL A 7 5.28 18.01 -28.78
C VAL A 7 6.13 17.06 -27.93
N TYR A 8 7.29 17.53 -27.43
CA TYR A 8 8.19 16.69 -26.61
C TYR A 8 7.75 16.53 -25.16
N LYS A 9 6.90 17.39 -24.66
CA LYS A 9 6.38 17.31 -23.27
C LYS A 9 5.28 16.27 -23.08
N ARG A 10 4.75 15.72 -24.18
CA ARG A 10 3.61 14.78 -24.18
C ARG A 10 4.01 13.38 -24.61
N GLN A 11 5.16 12.91 -24.14
CA GLN A 11 5.60 11.55 -24.39
C GLN A 11 6.13 10.88 -23.14
N VAL A 12 5.92 9.58 -23.06
CA VAL A 12 6.55 8.70 -22.07
C VAL A 12 7.57 7.83 -22.80
N VAL A 13 8.76 7.74 -22.26
CA VAL A 13 9.82 6.87 -22.76
C VAL A 13 10.05 5.76 -21.74
N THR A 14 9.90 4.50 -22.15
CA THR A 14 10.16 3.34 -21.29
C THR A 14 11.67 3.10 -21.11
N GLN A 15 12.02 2.23 -20.18
CA GLN A 15 13.41 1.78 -20.00
C GLN A 15 14.01 1.14 -21.25
N LEU A 16 13.18 0.52 -22.09
CA LEU A 16 13.56 -0.11 -23.36
C LEU A 16 13.68 0.89 -24.51
N GLY A 17 13.49 2.20 -24.24
CA GLY A 17 13.56 3.25 -25.26
C GLY A 17 12.29 3.40 -26.10
N VAL A 18 11.26 2.61 -25.87
CA VAL A 18 9.97 2.74 -26.57
C VAL A 18 9.31 4.05 -26.17
N ARG A 19 8.80 4.78 -27.16
CA ARG A 19 8.19 6.11 -26.99
C ARG A 19 6.69 6.04 -27.22
N PHE A 20 5.92 6.45 -26.23
CA PHE A 20 4.48 6.63 -26.34
C PHE A 20 4.15 8.12 -26.35
N ARG A 21 3.43 8.56 -27.37
CA ARG A 21 2.96 9.94 -27.51
C ARG A 21 1.47 10.03 -27.23
N GLY A 22 1.07 11.05 -26.51
CA GLY A 22 -0.33 11.28 -26.18
C GLY A 22 -0.69 12.77 -26.12
N ARG A 23 -1.96 13.08 -26.22
CA ARG A 23 -2.47 14.45 -26.02
C ARG A 23 -2.35 14.90 -24.56
N ALA A 24 -2.36 13.96 -23.64
CA ALA A 24 -2.17 14.18 -22.21
C ALA A 24 -1.44 12.97 -21.61
N ILE A 25 -0.80 13.16 -20.48
CA ILE A 25 -0.15 12.11 -19.69
C ILE A 25 -0.73 12.18 -18.29
N VAL A 26 -1.23 11.05 -17.80
CA VAL A 26 -1.71 10.89 -16.43
C VAL A 26 -0.72 9.99 -15.68
N LEU A 27 -0.13 10.50 -14.60
CA LEU A 27 0.84 9.79 -13.79
C LEU A 27 0.13 9.11 -12.62
N THR A 28 0.23 7.78 -12.56
CA THR A 28 -0.36 6.94 -11.51
C THR A 28 0.66 5.95 -10.93
N ALA A 29 1.89 6.43 -10.67
CA ALA A 29 3.05 5.60 -10.36
C ALA A 29 3.00 4.95 -8.96
N GLY A 30 2.12 5.39 -8.06
CA GLY A 30 2.01 4.82 -6.72
C GLY A 30 3.32 4.87 -5.94
N THR A 31 3.72 3.76 -5.33
CA THR A 31 4.92 3.63 -4.49
C THR A 31 6.23 3.45 -5.28
N PHE A 32 6.19 3.43 -6.61
CA PHE A 32 7.34 3.10 -7.45
C PHE A 32 8.34 4.26 -7.62
N LEU A 33 7.93 5.52 -7.39
CA LEU A 33 8.79 6.69 -7.58
C LEU A 33 9.94 6.74 -6.58
N ALA A 34 11.14 6.37 -7.02
CA ALA A 34 12.34 6.21 -6.18
C ALA A 34 12.03 5.36 -4.93
N GLY A 35 11.25 4.29 -5.11
CA GLY A 35 10.77 3.44 -4.02
C GLY A 35 11.92 2.77 -3.27
N LEU A 36 11.77 2.66 -1.96
CA LEU A 36 12.69 2.01 -1.06
C LEU A 36 11.90 1.14 -0.09
N ILE A 37 12.14 -0.16 -0.12
CA ILE A 37 11.51 -1.14 0.77
C ILE A 37 12.40 -1.33 2.00
N HIS A 38 11.81 -1.29 3.18
CA HIS A 38 12.45 -1.61 4.44
C HIS A 38 11.85 -2.91 4.99
N VAL A 39 12.72 -3.84 5.39
CA VAL A 39 12.38 -5.06 6.11
C VAL A 39 13.24 -5.08 7.37
N GLY A 40 12.69 -4.61 8.48
CA GLY A 40 13.50 -4.27 9.64
C GLY A 40 14.55 -3.22 9.27
N MET A 41 15.81 -3.48 9.58
CA MET A 41 16.92 -2.59 9.28
C MET A 41 17.51 -2.76 7.86
N GLU A 42 17.11 -3.81 7.15
CA GLU A 42 17.51 -4.03 5.77
C GLU A 42 16.65 -3.17 4.81
N ARG A 43 17.27 -2.75 3.71
CA ARG A 43 16.60 -1.91 2.72
C ARG A 43 16.99 -2.26 1.29
N HIS A 44 16.00 -2.24 0.41
CA HIS A 44 16.16 -2.56 -0.99
C HIS A 44 15.49 -1.49 -1.86
N VAL A 45 16.19 -1.05 -2.91
CA VAL A 45 15.61 -0.15 -3.91
C VAL A 45 14.65 -0.94 -4.78
N ALA A 46 13.35 -0.72 -4.61
CA ALA A 46 12.30 -1.41 -5.33
C ALA A 46 11.00 -0.59 -5.32
N GLY A 47 10.10 -0.84 -6.26
CA GLY A 47 8.74 -0.31 -6.25
C GLY A 47 7.83 -1.12 -5.33
N ARG A 48 7.87 -2.42 -5.49
CA ARG A 48 7.34 -3.46 -4.60
C ARG A 48 8.27 -4.67 -4.63
N ALA A 49 8.02 -5.68 -3.80
CA ALA A 49 8.80 -6.90 -3.81
C ALA A 49 8.79 -7.55 -5.22
N GLY A 50 9.98 -7.76 -5.79
CA GLY A 50 10.15 -8.31 -7.14
C GLY A 50 10.13 -7.30 -8.30
N ASP A 51 9.72 -6.05 -8.08
CA ASP A 51 9.66 -5.03 -9.13
C ASP A 51 10.65 -3.87 -8.89
N PRO A 52 11.30 -3.37 -9.95
CA PRO A 52 12.25 -2.28 -9.83
C PRO A 52 11.55 -0.95 -9.50
N ALA A 53 12.27 -0.06 -8.83
CA ALA A 53 11.81 1.31 -8.60
C ALA A 53 11.93 2.17 -9.87
N SER A 54 11.03 3.16 -10.02
CA SER A 54 11.05 4.14 -11.11
C SER A 54 11.95 5.32 -10.74
N ILE A 55 13.28 5.14 -10.83
CA ILE A 55 14.25 6.15 -10.43
C ILE A 55 14.26 7.33 -11.42
N ARG A 56 14.45 7.07 -12.72
CA ARG A 56 14.53 8.13 -13.76
C ARG A 56 13.26 8.98 -13.83
N LEU A 57 12.10 8.37 -13.63
CA LEU A 57 10.84 9.12 -13.61
C LEU A 57 10.78 10.04 -12.37
N ALA A 58 11.23 9.57 -11.22
CA ALA A 58 11.29 10.38 -10.01
C ALA A 58 12.26 11.56 -10.14
N GLU A 59 13.42 11.36 -10.77
CA GLU A 59 14.39 12.42 -11.10
C GLU A 59 13.76 13.44 -12.03
N ARG A 60 13.11 12.96 -13.10
CA ARG A 60 12.45 13.86 -14.07
C ARG A 60 11.37 14.72 -13.44
N LEU A 61 10.60 14.18 -12.51
CA LEU A 61 9.57 14.95 -11.80
C LEU A 61 10.18 16.04 -10.90
N ARG A 62 11.33 15.78 -10.28
CA ARG A 62 12.06 16.79 -9.50
C ARG A 62 12.58 17.92 -10.38
N GLU A 63 13.07 17.62 -11.59
CA GLU A 63 13.50 18.62 -12.57
C GLU A 63 12.35 19.57 -12.99
N LEU A 64 11.10 19.13 -12.88
CA LEU A 64 9.92 19.97 -13.16
C LEU A 64 9.62 20.95 -12.01
N ALA A 65 10.44 20.98 -10.97
CA ALA A 65 10.31 21.84 -9.80
C ALA A 65 8.94 21.71 -9.08
N LEU A 66 8.30 20.56 -9.22
CA LEU A 66 7.08 20.25 -8.44
C LEU A 66 7.45 20.02 -6.98
N PRO A 67 6.64 20.53 -6.03
CA PRO A 67 6.84 20.22 -4.62
C PRO A 67 6.78 18.71 -4.41
N ALA A 68 7.89 18.11 -4.00
CA ALA A 68 8.00 16.68 -3.81
C ALA A 68 8.45 16.35 -2.39
N GLY A 69 7.77 15.41 -1.75
CA GLY A 69 8.13 14.86 -0.46
C GLY A 69 8.21 13.35 -0.49
N ARG A 70 8.58 12.74 0.63
CA ARG A 70 8.53 11.29 0.81
C ARG A 70 7.44 10.93 1.78
N LEU A 71 6.66 9.93 1.40
CA LEU A 71 5.69 9.30 2.28
C LEU A 71 6.21 7.92 2.69
N LYS A 72 5.89 7.50 3.90
CA LYS A 72 6.13 6.15 4.42
C LYS A 72 4.78 5.45 4.52
N THR A 73 4.69 4.25 3.97
CA THR A 73 3.56 3.34 4.22
C THR A 73 4.08 2.05 4.88
N GLY A 74 3.25 1.42 5.72
CA GLY A 74 3.53 0.09 6.24
C GLY A 74 2.71 -0.95 5.47
N THR A 75 3.25 -2.15 5.35
CA THR A 75 2.51 -3.32 4.89
C THR A 75 2.81 -4.49 5.82
N PRO A 76 1.78 -5.23 6.28
CA PRO A 76 1.98 -6.42 7.09
C PRO A 76 2.45 -7.59 6.22
N PRO A 77 2.98 -8.65 6.85
CA PRO A 77 3.24 -9.90 6.15
C PRO A 77 1.93 -10.52 5.66
N ARG A 78 1.97 -11.23 4.55
CA ARG A 78 0.85 -12.05 4.09
C ARG A 78 0.79 -13.31 4.95
N LEU A 79 -0.42 -13.74 5.27
CA LEU A 79 -0.69 -14.96 6.02
C LEU A 79 -1.24 -16.05 5.09
N ASP A 80 -0.88 -17.30 5.36
CA ASP A 80 -1.55 -18.43 4.71
C ASP A 80 -2.91 -18.67 5.37
N GLY A 81 -3.98 -18.37 4.65
CA GLY A 81 -5.35 -18.52 5.12
C GLY A 81 -5.73 -19.93 5.57
N LYS A 82 -4.98 -20.96 5.12
CA LYS A 82 -5.21 -22.35 5.58
C LYS A 82 -4.76 -22.59 7.02
N THR A 83 -3.92 -21.70 7.56
CA THR A 83 -3.40 -21.81 8.93
C THR A 83 -4.18 -20.98 9.95
N ILE A 84 -5.20 -20.26 9.51
CA ILE A 84 -5.97 -19.34 10.34
C ILE A 84 -7.20 -20.04 10.90
N ASP A 85 -7.40 -19.96 12.20
CA ASP A 85 -8.65 -20.37 12.85
C ASP A 85 -9.69 -19.26 12.77
N TYR A 86 -10.55 -19.32 11.77
CA TYR A 86 -11.62 -18.35 11.58
C TYR A 86 -12.80 -18.53 12.55
N SER A 87 -12.88 -19.66 13.26
CA SER A 87 -14.02 -19.96 14.13
C SER A 87 -14.14 -19.02 15.33
N VAL A 88 -13.04 -18.37 15.70
CA VAL A 88 -12.96 -17.42 16.81
C VAL A 88 -13.10 -15.95 16.38
N MET A 89 -13.40 -15.71 15.11
CA MET A 89 -13.47 -14.37 14.52
C MET A 89 -14.89 -14.01 14.09
N GLU A 90 -15.17 -12.73 14.07
CA GLU A 90 -16.41 -12.20 13.53
C GLU A 90 -16.32 -12.15 12.00
N VAL A 91 -17.34 -12.68 11.33
CA VAL A 91 -17.44 -12.64 9.86
C VAL A 91 -18.01 -11.30 9.44
N GLN A 92 -17.34 -10.63 8.53
CA GLN A 92 -17.84 -9.43 7.86
C GLN A 92 -18.14 -9.74 6.40
N PRO A 93 -19.40 -9.97 6.02
CA PRO A 93 -19.80 -10.15 4.63
C PRO A 93 -19.71 -8.80 3.87
N GLY A 94 -19.75 -8.89 2.56
CA GLY A 94 -19.99 -7.73 1.71
C GLY A 94 -21.40 -7.16 1.87
N ASP A 95 -21.64 -6.03 1.22
CA ASP A 95 -22.95 -5.36 1.25
C ASP A 95 -24.02 -6.22 0.55
N SER A 96 -25.26 -6.12 1.06
CA SER A 96 -26.43 -6.72 0.43
C SER A 96 -27.54 -5.66 0.26
N PRO A 97 -27.98 -5.41 -0.98
CA PRO A 97 -27.50 -5.97 -2.25
C PRO A 97 -26.10 -5.44 -2.65
N GLU A 98 -25.34 -6.21 -3.43
CA GLU A 98 -24.02 -5.82 -3.90
C GLU A 98 -24.10 -4.48 -4.63
N PRO A 99 -23.31 -3.47 -4.23
CA PRO A 99 -23.30 -2.17 -4.91
C PRO A 99 -22.60 -2.26 -6.25
N VAL A 100 -23.09 -1.53 -7.22
CA VAL A 100 -22.47 -1.43 -8.54
C VAL A 100 -21.65 -0.14 -8.60
N PHE A 101 -20.35 -0.26 -8.85
CA PHE A 101 -19.44 0.89 -8.89
C PHE A 101 -19.71 1.80 -10.11
N SER A 102 -19.96 1.22 -11.29
CA SER A 102 -20.22 1.95 -12.52
C SER A 102 -21.70 2.07 -12.80
N PHE A 103 -22.17 3.24 -13.28
CA PHE A 103 -23.54 3.43 -13.76
C PHE A 103 -23.93 2.49 -14.92
N LEU A 104 -22.94 1.95 -15.65
CA LEU A 104 -23.14 0.97 -16.70
C LEU A 104 -22.96 -0.47 -16.23
N GLY A 105 -22.56 -0.66 -14.98
CA GLY A 105 -22.35 -1.97 -14.38
C GLY A 105 -23.69 -2.69 -14.11
N ARG A 106 -23.59 -4.01 -13.93
CA ARG A 106 -24.73 -4.87 -13.57
C ARG A 106 -24.32 -5.77 -12.43
N ARG A 107 -25.23 -6.06 -11.50
CA ARG A 107 -24.96 -6.96 -10.35
C ARG A 107 -24.55 -8.35 -10.81
N GLU A 108 -25.16 -8.86 -11.85
CA GLU A 108 -24.88 -10.17 -12.42
C GLU A 108 -23.44 -10.31 -12.94
N SER A 109 -22.75 -9.18 -13.14
CA SER A 109 -21.35 -9.15 -13.59
C SER A 109 -20.35 -9.19 -12.40
N HIS A 110 -20.84 -9.16 -11.17
CA HIS A 110 -19.96 -9.22 -9.99
C HIS A 110 -19.37 -10.62 -9.82
N PRO A 111 -18.09 -10.72 -9.44
CA PRO A 111 -17.51 -11.99 -9.05
C PRO A 111 -18.14 -12.49 -7.73
N ARG A 112 -17.91 -13.76 -7.43
CA ARG A 112 -18.24 -14.35 -6.13
C ARG A 112 -17.69 -13.48 -4.99
N GLN A 113 -18.52 -13.07 -4.06
CA GLN A 113 -18.11 -12.31 -2.89
C GLN A 113 -17.43 -13.22 -1.87
N LEU A 114 -16.31 -12.75 -1.30
CA LEU A 114 -15.64 -13.38 -0.18
C LEU A 114 -15.77 -12.47 1.04
N PRO A 115 -16.11 -13.01 2.22
CA PRO A 115 -16.15 -12.22 3.44
C PRO A 115 -14.73 -11.87 3.90
N CYS A 116 -14.63 -10.80 4.68
CA CYS A 116 -13.50 -10.55 5.54
C CYS A 116 -13.79 -11.10 6.94
N TRP A 117 -12.77 -11.19 7.78
CA TRP A 117 -12.91 -11.57 9.18
C TRP A 117 -12.30 -10.50 10.07
N ILE A 118 -12.91 -10.30 11.22
CA ILE A 118 -12.48 -9.31 12.18
C ILE A 118 -11.85 -10.03 13.37
N ALA A 119 -10.59 -9.66 13.63
CA ALA A 119 -9.84 -10.01 14.82
C ALA A 119 -9.50 -8.75 15.62
N HIS A 120 -8.99 -8.91 16.81
CA HIS A 120 -8.59 -7.81 17.67
C HIS A 120 -7.22 -8.08 18.28
N THR A 121 -6.41 -7.03 18.38
CA THR A 121 -5.18 -7.08 19.19
C THR A 121 -5.54 -7.12 20.68
N ASN A 122 -4.61 -7.57 21.49
CA ASN A 122 -4.73 -7.59 22.96
C ASN A 122 -3.46 -7.02 23.59
N GLU A 123 -3.46 -6.91 24.92
CA GLU A 123 -2.32 -6.33 25.64
C GLU A 123 -0.99 -7.06 25.37
N ARG A 124 -1.00 -8.38 25.30
CA ARG A 124 0.20 -9.16 24.97
C ARG A 124 0.74 -8.82 23.57
N THR A 125 -0.16 -8.61 22.59
CA THR A 125 0.23 -8.14 21.25
C THR A 125 0.85 -6.75 21.34
N HIS A 126 0.27 -5.86 22.14
CA HIS A 126 0.79 -4.52 22.33
C HIS A 126 2.16 -4.50 23.00
N GLU A 127 2.38 -5.34 24.01
CA GLU A 127 3.68 -5.51 24.68
C GLU A 127 4.75 -5.99 23.71
N LEU A 128 4.45 -6.99 22.88
CA LEU A 128 5.37 -7.50 21.87
C LEU A 128 5.75 -6.40 20.86
N ILE A 129 4.78 -5.61 20.41
CA ILE A 129 5.04 -4.51 19.47
C ILE A 129 5.86 -3.42 20.13
N ARG A 130 5.54 -3.02 21.36
CA ARG A 130 6.31 -2.02 22.13
C ARG A 130 7.77 -2.45 22.33
N SER A 131 8.00 -3.74 22.59
CA SER A 131 9.36 -4.29 22.77
C SER A 131 10.19 -4.31 21.49
N GLY A 132 9.58 -4.06 20.32
CA GLY A 132 10.24 -4.02 19.03
C GLY A 132 10.45 -2.63 18.45
N LEU A 133 9.98 -1.56 19.13
CA LEU A 133 10.05 -0.19 18.60
C LEU A 133 11.49 0.31 18.41
N ASP A 134 12.43 -0.16 19.21
CA ASP A 134 13.86 0.12 19.08
C ASP A 134 14.50 -0.46 17.82
N ARG A 135 13.83 -1.42 17.18
CA ARG A 135 14.23 -2.06 15.92
C ARG A 135 13.36 -1.64 14.73
N SER A 136 12.38 -0.76 14.97
CA SER A 136 11.53 -0.24 13.90
C SER A 136 12.27 0.86 13.12
N PRO A 137 12.43 0.73 11.79
CA PRO A 137 13.07 1.77 10.97
C PRO A 137 12.37 3.12 11.06
N LEU A 138 11.07 3.13 11.39
CA LEU A 138 10.30 4.36 11.60
C LEU A 138 10.73 5.08 12.88
N TYR A 139 10.79 4.35 14.00
CA TYR A 139 11.07 4.92 15.33
C TYR A 139 12.56 5.15 15.59
N THR A 140 13.43 4.44 14.90
CA THR A 140 14.89 4.67 14.94
C THR A 140 15.36 5.81 14.03
N GLY A 141 14.46 6.46 13.27
CA GLY A 141 14.80 7.56 12.38
C GLY A 141 15.48 7.15 11.06
N VAL A 142 15.56 5.85 10.76
CA VAL A 142 16.13 5.35 9.49
C VAL A 142 15.24 5.73 8.31
N ILE A 143 13.92 5.75 8.51
CA ILE A 143 12.97 6.22 7.51
C ILE A 143 12.78 7.72 7.67
N GLN A 144 13.25 8.47 6.68
CA GLN A 144 12.99 9.90 6.55
C GLN A 144 11.72 10.08 5.72
N GLY A 145 10.60 10.31 6.37
CA GLY A 145 9.32 10.52 5.70
C GLY A 145 8.18 10.69 6.68
N VAL A 146 7.05 11.13 6.15
CA VAL A 146 5.81 11.31 6.93
C VAL A 146 4.89 10.15 6.63
N GLY A 147 4.36 9.50 7.66
CA GLY A 147 3.30 8.51 7.51
C GLY A 147 2.02 9.13 6.95
N PRO A 148 1.28 8.44 6.09
CA PRO A 148 0.01 8.94 5.59
C PRO A 148 -1.00 9.05 6.76
N ARG A 149 -1.86 10.06 6.67
CA ARG A 149 -2.82 10.36 7.76
C ARG A 149 -3.80 9.21 8.04
N TYR A 150 -4.21 8.49 7.00
CA TYR A 150 -5.30 7.51 7.07
C TYR A 150 -4.86 6.04 7.01
N CYS A 151 -3.56 5.79 6.97
CA CYS A 151 -3.02 4.42 6.94
C CYS A 151 -1.84 4.29 7.93
N PRO A 152 -2.09 4.44 9.24
CA PRO A 152 -1.05 4.21 10.24
C PRO A 152 -0.74 2.71 10.31
N SER A 153 0.54 2.36 10.45
CA SER A 153 0.94 0.99 10.77
C SER A 153 0.44 0.58 12.16
N ILE A 154 0.42 -0.72 12.45
CA ILE A 154 -0.02 -1.20 13.77
C ILE A 154 0.87 -0.66 14.89
N GLU A 155 2.17 -0.50 14.66
CA GLU A 155 3.10 0.13 15.61
C GLU A 155 2.74 1.59 15.89
N ASP A 156 2.33 2.34 14.85
CA ASP A 156 1.81 3.70 15.00
C ASP A 156 0.52 3.74 15.82
N LYS A 157 -0.41 2.81 15.54
CA LYS A 157 -1.68 2.72 16.28
C LYS A 157 -1.40 2.48 17.77
N ILE A 158 -0.53 1.55 18.10
CA ILE A 158 -0.22 1.18 19.49
C ILE A 158 0.56 2.28 20.20
N HIS A 159 1.45 2.99 19.51
CA HIS A 159 2.20 4.09 20.09
C HIS A 159 1.32 5.32 20.32
N ARG A 160 0.58 5.76 19.29
CA ARG A 160 -0.25 6.98 19.35
C ARG A 160 -1.51 6.82 20.18
N PHE A 161 -2.07 5.63 20.25
CA PHE A 161 -3.31 5.31 20.98
C PHE A 161 -3.04 4.32 22.10
N SER A 162 -1.97 4.56 22.86
CA SER A 162 -1.49 3.67 23.93
C SER A 162 -2.51 3.42 25.05
N GLY A 163 -3.50 4.30 25.21
CA GLY A 163 -4.60 4.11 26.14
C GLY A 163 -5.68 3.11 25.70
N LYS A 164 -5.62 2.62 24.46
CA LYS A 164 -6.51 1.57 23.98
C LYS A 164 -5.95 0.18 24.27
N SER A 165 -6.76 -0.68 24.86
CA SER A 165 -6.40 -2.07 25.15
C SER A 165 -6.50 -3.00 23.94
N SER A 166 -7.13 -2.52 22.85
CA SER A 166 -7.42 -3.33 21.66
C SER A 166 -7.53 -2.47 20.41
N HIS A 167 -7.08 -3.00 19.30
CA HIS A 167 -7.28 -2.45 17.94
C HIS A 167 -7.87 -3.55 17.06
N GLN A 168 -8.80 -3.16 16.22
CA GLN A 168 -9.42 -4.02 15.24
C GLN A 168 -8.44 -4.32 14.11
N VAL A 169 -8.43 -5.56 13.63
CA VAL A 169 -7.65 -6.05 12.51
C VAL A 169 -8.58 -6.77 11.56
N PHE A 170 -8.62 -6.34 10.31
CA PHE A 170 -9.34 -7.04 9.26
C PHE A 170 -8.43 -8.08 8.60
N LEU A 171 -8.93 -9.28 8.44
CA LEU A 171 -8.30 -10.33 7.65
C LEU A 171 -8.97 -10.39 6.28
N GLU A 172 -8.29 -9.86 5.28
CA GLU A 172 -8.82 -9.63 3.95
C GLU A 172 -8.24 -10.63 2.95
N PRO A 173 -9.07 -11.42 2.23
CA PRO A 173 -8.57 -12.24 1.14
C PRO A 173 -7.94 -11.39 0.02
N GLU A 174 -6.73 -11.72 -0.40
CA GLU A 174 -6.03 -11.03 -1.49
C GLU A 174 -6.61 -11.32 -2.88
N GLY A 175 -7.48 -12.31 -3.01
CA GLY A 175 -8.14 -12.63 -4.26
C GLY A 175 -9.00 -13.87 -4.19
N LEU A 176 -9.66 -14.18 -5.31
CA LEU A 176 -10.65 -15.25 -5.40
C LEU A 176 -10.04 -16.67 -5.48
N THR A 177 -8.77 -16.77 -5.85
CA THR A 177 -8.08 -18.02 -6.17
C THR A 177 -6.79 -18.23 -5.39
N THR A 178 -6.46 -17.32 -4.48
CA THR A 178 -5.30 -17.43 -3.59
C THR A 178 -5.74 -17.76 -2.16
N HIS A 179 -4.81 -18.27 -1.37
CA HIS A 179 -4.97 -18.47 0.08
C HIS A 179 -4.30 -17.34 0.88
N GLU A 180 -3.79 -16.32 0.21
CA GLU A 180 -3.13 -15.19 0.86
C GLU A 180 -4.16 -14.30 1.54
N ILE A 181 -3.91 -14.01 2.80
CA ILE A 181 -4.72 -13.12 3.65
C ILE A 181 -3.87 -11.90 4.02
N TYR A 182 -4.43 -10.72 3.83
CA TYR A 182 -3.87 -9.45 4.23
C TYR A 182 -4.46 -9.02 5.59
N PRO A 183 -3.68 -8.95 6.66
CA PRO A 183 -4.12 -8.40 7.94
C PRO A 183 -4.00 -6.86 7.92
N ASN A 184 -5.11 -6.16 7.89
CA ASN A 184 -5.19 -4.70 7.75
C ASN A 184 -5.58 -3.99 9.07
#